data_cb803c5bd564b177830309a2072c934a
#
_entry.id   cb803c5bd564b177830309a2072c934a
#
_cell.length_a   1.000
_cell.length_b   1.000
_cell.length_c   1.000
_cell.angle_alpha   90.00
_cell.angle_beta   90.00
_cell.angle_gamma   90.00
#
_symmetry.space_group_name_H-M   'P 1'
#
loop_
_entity.id
_entity.type
_entity.pdbx_description
1 polymer ?
#
loop_
_entity_poly.entity_id
_entity_poly.type
_entity_poly.pdbx_seq_one_letter_code
_entity_poly.pdbx_strand_id
1 'polypeptide(L)'
;MTSASNLPTSLGLVRSQRLPDVIFILTLERFMKEQEYLFTSESVSEGHPDKLCDRISDAVLDAFIEAEPEARVAAETFATTNRVIVGGEVGLSDKEKLKDHMGQIENIVRGCIKDIGYEQEKFHWEKVEVTNLLHEQSAHIAQGVNASNEKDEGAGDQGLMFGYAIDETPDLMPAPIHYSHAILRRLAEVRKNGTEPTLGPDAKSQLTVRYRDGKPQGISSIVLSTQHLDPLMTSSDVKDVVEPYIREIIPADWITSETLWWVNPTGKFVIGGPDGDAGLTGRKIIVDTYGGAAPHGGGAFSGKDPTKVDRSAAYAARYLAKNIVAAGIARRCCLQLSYAIGVAEPLSIFCDTYGTGIVDDTEIAKVVTKVMDLTPRGIRNHLSLNRPIYQRTAAYGHFGRQPDIDGGFSWEKTDLIESLKQEL
;
A
#
# COMPACT_ATOMS: atom_id res chain seq x y z
N MET A 1 -27.15 -28.63 -73.19
CA MET A 1 -28.00 -29.81 -73.06
C MET A 1 -28.04 -30.15 -71.55
N THR A 2 -29.14 -29.70 -70.98
CA THR A 2 -30.13 -30.48 -70.19
C THR A 2 -29.56 -31.13 -68.93
N SER A 3 -30.05 -30.95 -67.71
CA SER A 3 -31.45 -30.74 -67.29
C SER A 3 -31.47 -30.41 -65.78
N ALA A 4 -32.42 -29.56 -65.45
CA ALA A 4 -32.85 -29.34 -64.07
C ALA A 4 -33.61 -30.57 -63.51
N SER A 5 -33.56 -30.82 -62.19
CA SER A 5 -34.77 -31.34 -61.52
C SER A 5 -34.62 -31.38 -60.00
N ASN A 6 -35.50 -30.66 -59.39
CA ASN A 6 -36.33 -30.98 -58.22
C ASN A 6 -35.69 -31.11 -56.80
N LEU A 7 -35.91 -30.06 -56.08
CA LEU A 7 -35.98 -30.03 -54.60
C LEU A 7 -37.34 -30.57 -54.16
N PRO A 8 -37.46 -31.33 -53.09
CA PRO A 8 -38.70 -31.53 -52.35
C PRO A 8 -38.81 -30.57 -51.16
N THR A 9 -39.83 -29.76 -51.18
CA THR A 9 -40.42 -29.00 -50.08
C THR A 9 -41.04 -29.95 -49.07
N SER A 10 -40.53 -30.01 -47.85
CA SER A 10 -41.34 -30.17 -46.62
C SER A 10 -40.44 -29.97 -45.39
N LEU A 11 -40.40 -28.74 -44.88
CA LEU A 11 -39.93 -28.47 -43.51
C LEU A 11 -41.04 -28.87 -42.53
N GLY A 12 -40.88 -30.00 -41.91
CA GLY A 12 -41.63 -30.37 -40.73
C GLY A 12 -41.16 -29.57 -39.53
N LEU A 13 -42.02 -28.73 -38.99
CA LEU A 13 -41.84 -28.05 -37.71
C LEU A 13 -41.79 -29.12 -36.60
N VAL A 14 -40.60 -29.50 -36.18
CA VAL A 14 -40.38 -30.16 -34.89
C VAL A 14 -40.43 -29.10 -33.79
N ARG A 15 -41.56 -29.03 -33.10
CA ARG A 15 -41.69 -28.31 -31.83
C ARG A 15 -40.72 -28.95 -30.81
N SER A 16 -39.59 -28.32 -30.63
CA SER A 16 -38.67 -28.56 -29.49
C SER A 16 -39.31 -27.97 -28.24
N GLN A 17 -40.00 -28.76 -27.48
CA GLN A 17 -40.34 -28.47 -26.10
C GLN A 17 -39.23 -28.93 -25.20
N ARG A 18 -38.77 -28.02 -24.29
CA ARG A 18 -37.93 -28.21 -23.11
C ARG A 18 -36.41 -28.15 -23.31
N LEU A 19 -35.86 -26.92 -23.49
CA LEU A 19 -34.46 -26.62 -23.26
C LEU A 19 -34.19 -25.40 -22.37
N PRO A 20 -35.18 -24.58 -21.90
CA PRO A 20 -34.85 -23.49 -20.96
C PRO A 20 -34.59 -23.93 -19.54
N ASP A 21 -35.28 -24.97 -19.04
CA ASP A 21 -35.23 -25.29 -17.61
C ASP A 21 -33.93 -26.00 -17.18
N VAL A 22 -33.34 -26.79 -18.03
CA VAL A 22 -32.08 -27.52 -17.72
C VAL A 22 -30.88 -26.57 -17.74
N ILE A 23 -30.86 -25.64 -18.67
CA ILE A 23 -29.79 -24.62 -18.73
C ILE A 23 -29.91 -23.67 -17.53
N PHE A 24 -31.12 -23.29 -17.17
CA PHE A 24 -31.38 -22.43 -16.01
C PHE A 24 -31.05 -23.12 -14.69
N ILE A 25 -31.37 -24.40 -14.52
CA ILE A 25 -31.01 -25.20 -13.34
C ILE A 25 -29.50 -25.40 -13.26
N LEU A 26 -28.81 -25.76 -14.34
CA LEU A 26 -27.37 -25.90 -14.38
C LEU A 26 -26.64 -24.59 -14.17
N THR A 27 -27.23 -23.48 -14.59
CA THR A 27 -26.69 -22.13 -14.32
C THR A 27 -26.90 -21.77 -12.85
N LEU A 28 -28.08 -22.03 -12.27
CA LEU A 28 -28.35 -21.86 -10.84
C LEU A 28 -27.47 -22.77 -9.97
N GLU A 29 -27.29 -24.04 -10.31
CA GLU A 29 -26.39 -24.94 -9.58
C GLU A 29 -24.92 -24.51 -9.68
N ARG A 30 -24.52 -23.87 -10.78
CA ARG A 30 -23.20 -23.29 -10.93
C ARG A 30 -23.04 -21.99 -10.13
N PHE A 31 -24.11 -21.21 -9.92
CA PHE A 31 -24.15 -20.03 -9.04
C PHE A 31 -24.25 -20.39 -7.56
N MET A 32 -24.74 -21.59 -7.21
CA MET A 32 -24.87 -22.07 -5.82
C MET A 32 -23.69 -22.94 -5.37
N LYS A 33 -22.65 -23.12 -6.17
CA LYS A 33 -21.46 -23.82 -5.74
C LYS A 33 -20.65 -22.86 -4.87
N GLU A 34 -20.55 -23.16 -3.58
CA GLU A 34 -19.66 -22.45 -2.64
C GLU A 34 -18.28 -22.27 -3.30
N GLN A 35 -17.89 -21.01 -3.49
CA GLN A 35 -16.57 -20.70 -4.06
C GLN A 35 -15.56 -20.66 -2.92
N GLU A 36 -14.81 -21.75 -2.76
CA GLU A 36 -13.64 -21.77 -1.87
C GLU A 36 -12.38 -21.46 -2.67
N TYR A 37 -11.56 -20.57 -2.12
CA TYR A 37 -10.25 -20.25 -2.67
C TYR A 37 -9.27 -19.81 -1.58
N LEU A 38 -7.98 -19.84 -1.92
CA LEU A 38 -6.91 -19.32 -1.07
C LEU A 38 -6.39 -18.00 -1.66
N PHE A 39 -6.15 -17.03 -0.79
CA PHE A 39 -5.52 -15.77 -1.18
C PHE A 39 -4.38 -15.44 -0.22
N THR A 40 -3.26 -14.99 -0.77
CA THR A 40 -2.02 -14.78 -0.03
C THR A 40 -1.54 -13.34 -0.19
N SER A 41 -1.12 -12.72 0.93
CA SER A 41 -0.37 -11.47 0.91
C SER A 41 0.84 -11.57 1.82
N GLU A 42 1.87 -10.78 1.50
CA GLU A 42 3.06 -10.64 2.32
C GLU A 42 3.25 -9.23 2.82
N SER A 43 3.96 -9.10 3.93
CA SER A 43 4.46 -7.85 4.48
C SER A 43 5.92 -7.98 4.87
N VAL A 44 6.62 -6.86 4.99
CA VAL A 44 7.98 -6.78 5.48
C VAL A 44 8.12 -5.74 6.58
N SER A 45 9.05 -5.96 7.51
CA SER A 45 9.29 -5.06 8.65
C SER A 45 10.01 -3.77 8.24
N GLU A 46 10.06 -2.81 9.17
CA GLU A 46 10.81 -1.56 9.01
C GLU A 46 12.31 -1.76 8.77
N GLY A 47 12.86 -2.91 9.22
CA GLY A 47 14.27 -3.27 9.03
C GLY A 47 14.56 -4.01 7.73
N HIS A 48 13.55 -4.43 6.96
CA HIS A 48 13.78 -4.97 5.62
C HIS A 48 14.55 -3.95 4.76
N PRO A 49 15.56 -4.37 3.95
CA PRO A 49 16.41 -3.44 3.20
C PRO A 49 15.64 -2.38 2.42
N ASP A 50 14.62 -2.78 1.64
CA ASP A 50 13.81 -1.84 0.87
C ASP A 50 13.00 -0.90 1.78
N LYS A 51 12.44 -1.39 2.90
CA LYS A 51 11.66 -0.54 3.82
C LYS A 51 12.53 0.40 4.66
N LEU A 52 13.77 0.01 4.96
CA LEU A 52 14.76 0.91 5.51
C LEU A 52 15.02 2.08 4.54
N CYS A 53 15.16 1.80 3.23
CA CYS A 53 15.33 2.83 2.22
C CYS A 53 14.10 3.75 2.13
N ASP A 54 12.90 3.20 2.15
CA ASP A 54 11.65 3.96 2.17
C ASP A 54 11.57 4.88 3.40
N ARG A 55 11.93 4.39 4.60
CA ARG A 55 11.95 5.19 5.82
C ARG A 55 12.96 6.33 5.78
N ILE A 56 14.16 6.08 5.24
CA ILE A 56 15.17 7.12 5.07
C ILE A 56 14.68 8.20 4.11
N SER A 57 14.13 7.80 2.95
CA SER A 57 13.59 8.74 1.96
C SER A 57 12.46 9.59 2.51
N ASP A 58 11.56 9.00 3.31
CA ASP A 58 10.47 9.74 3.96
C ASP A 58 10.96 10.59 5.16
N ALA A 59 12.02 10.20 5.85
CA ALA A 59 12.63 11.04 6.88
C ALA A 59 13.30 12.28 6.28
N VAL A 60 13.94 12.14 5.12
CA VAL A 60 14.45 13.28 4.35
C VAL A 60 13.30 14.19 3.94
N LEU A 61 12.21 13.64 3.39
CA LEU A 61 11.01 14.40 3.05
C LEU A 61 10.46 15.17 4.24
N ASP A 62 10.28 14.53 5.39
CA ASP A 62 9.74 15.17 6.59
C ASP A 62 10.61 16.33 7.06
N ALA A 63 11.93 16.19 7.03
CA ALA A 63 12.86 17.26 7.40
C ALA A 63 12.72 18.50 6.49
N PHE A 64 12.50 18.30 5.20
CA PHE A 64 12.30 19.42 4.26
C PHE A 64 10.91 20.06 4.41
N ILE A 65 9.85 19.25 4.62
CA ILE A 65 8.49 19.79 4.84
C ILE A 65 8.41 20.53 6.20
N GLU A 66 9.13 20.09 7.22
CA GLU A 66 9.21 20.81 8.50
C GLU A 66 9.85 22.20 8.32
N ALA A 67 10.86 22.30 7.45
CA ALA A 67 11.50 23.59 7.13
C ALA A 67 10.59 24.50 6.30
N GLU A 68 9.84 23.93 5.36
CA GLU A 68 8.92 24.63 4.46
C GLU A 68 7.81 23.69 4.00
N PRO A 69 6.52 23.92 4.36
CA PRO A 69 5.41 23.05 4.00
C PRO A 69 5.23 22.82 2.49
N GLU A 70 5.69 23.74 1.65
CA GLU A 70 5.66 23.66 0.18
C GLU A 70 6.98 23.15 -0.42
N ALA A 71 7.86 22.54 0.39
CA ALA A 71 9.12 21.97 -0.06
C ALA A 71 8.89 20.97 -1.20
N ARG A 72 9.82 20.99 -2.17
CA ARG A 72 9.83 20.01 -3.26
C ARG A 72 10.87 18.94 -2.97
N VAL A 73 10.44 17.69 -2.95
CA VAL A 73 11.32 16.56 -2.61
C VAL A 73 10.99 15.37 -3.52
N ALA A 74 12.05 14.82 -4.10
CA ALA A 74 12.04 13.52 -4.76
C ALA A 74 13.35 12.82 -4.36
N ALA A 75 13.34 12.17 -3.20
CA ALA A 75 14.50 11.54 -2.60
C ALA A 75 14.41 10.01 -2.69
N GLU A 76 15.42 9.39 -3.27
CA GLU A 76 15.54 7.94 -3.37
C GLU A 76 16.77 7.48 -2.61
N THR A 77 16.67 6.32 -1.95
CA THR A 77 17.72 5.73 -1.13
C THR A 77 18.07 4.35 -1.67
N PHE A 78 19.37 4.09 -1.76
CA PHE A 78 19.93 2.76 -1.96
C PHE A 78 20.77 2.37 -0.74
N ALA A 79 20.58 1.17 -0.21
CA ALA A 79 21.33 0.64 0.91
C ALA A 79 21.90 -0.75 0.59
N THR A 80 23.14 -0.99 1.02
CA THR A 80 23.84 -2.27 0.90
C THR A 80 24.82 -2.41 2.05
N THR A 81 25.63 -3.49 2.08
CA THR A 81 26.65 -3.71 3.11
C THR A 81 27.45 -2.45 3.42
N ASN A 82 27.34 -1.98 4.67
CA ASN A 82 28.03 -0.79 5.22
C ASN A 82 27.89 0.50 4.39
N ARG A 83 26.89 0.63 3.53
CA ARG A 83 26.72 1.84 2.69
C ARG A 83 25.26 2.20 2.48
N VAL A 84 24.98 3.52 2.57
CA VAL A 84 23.73 4.14 2.18
C VAL A 84 24.01 5.31 1.24
N ILE A 85 23.29 5.36 0.13
CA ILE A 85 23.35 6.44 -0.85
C ILE A 85 21.96 7.06 -0.91
N VAL A 86 21.87 8.39 -0.72
CA VAL A 86 20.64 9.16 -0.90
C VAL A 86 20.83 10.08 -2.10
N GLY A 87 19.96 9.98 -3.08
CA GLY A 87 20.02 10.77 -4.31
C GLY A 87 18.66 11.34 -4.68
N GLY A 88 18.63 12.23 -5.67
CA GLY A 88 17.41 12.85 -6.16
C GLY A 88 17.43 14.37 -6.04
N GLU A 89 16.24 14.98 -6.03
CA GLU A 89 16.07 16.44 -6.11
C GLU A 89 15.33 16.98 -4.90
N VAL A 90 15.80 18.13 -4.38
CA VAL A 90 15.17 18.83 -3.28
C VAL A 90 15.11 20.34 -3.56
N GLY A 91 14.11 21.04 -3.01
CA GLY A 91 13.97 22.47 -3.19
C GLY A 91 13.27 23.12 -2.01
N LEU A 92 13.87 24.23 -1.54
CA LEU A 92 13.28 25.20 -0.61
C LEU A 92 13.34 26.57 -1.26
N SER A 93 12.45 27.49 -0.86
CA SER A 93 12.49 28.88 -1.31
C SER A 93 13.72 29.63 -0.81
N ASP A 94 14.19 29.29 0.40
CA ASP A 94 15.37 29.83 1.05
C ASP A 94 16.61 28.97 0.78
N LYS A 95 17.61 29.55 0.07
CA LYS A 95 18.83 28.84 -0.32
C LYS A 95 19.78 28.54 0.86
N GLU A 96 19.80 29.36 1.91
CA GLU A 96 20.62 29.10 3.09
C GLU A 96 20.03 27.93 3.87
N LYS A 97 18.71 27.94 4.08
CA LYS A 97 18.01 26.77 4.68
C LYS A 97 18.21 25.51 3.86
N LEU A 98 18.14 25.58 2.54
CA LEU A 98 18.40 24.42 1.66
C LEU A 98 19.79 23.84 1.93
N LYS A 99 20.82 24.69 1.96
CA LYS A 99 22.21 24.25 2.22
C LYS A 99 22.35 23.61 3.60
N ASP A 100 21.73 24.20 4.62
CA ASP A 100 21.78 23.68 5.99
C ASP A 100 21.11 22.30 6.08
N HIS A 101 19.93 22.11 5.48
CA HIS A 101 19.24 20.82 5.45
C HIS A 101 20.00 19.77 4.64
N MET A 102 20.61 20.16 3.53
CA MET A 102 21.51 19.27 2.77
C MET A 102 22.69 18.79 3.61
N GLY A 103 23.20 19.62 4.53
CA GLY A 103 24.25 19.25 5.50
C GLY A 103 23.79 18.31 6.60
N GLN A 104 22.48 18.12 6.83
CA GLN A 104 21.93 17.23 7.86
C GLN A 104 21.58 15.82 7.36
N ILE A 105 21.69 15.54 6.08
CA ILE A 105 21.25 14.26 5.48
C ILE A 105 21.92 13.05 6.16
N GLU A 106 23.22 13.13 6.45
CA GLU A 106 23.92 12.05 7.13
C GLU A 106 23.33 11.77 8.52
N ASN A 107 23.01 12.83 9.29
CA ASN A 107 22.43 12.70 10.63
C ASN A 107 21.01 12.07 10.54
N ILE A 108 20.22 12.46 9.54
CA ILE A 108 18.87 11.90 9.29
C ILE A 108 18.97 10.41 8.99
N VAL A 109 19.87 10.01 8.08
CA VAL A 109 20.11 8.61 7.73
C VAL A 109 20.52 7.79 8.97
N ARG A 110 21.51 8.28 9.74
CA ARG A 110 21.99 7.60 10.96
C ARG A 110 20.89 7.48 12.01
N GLY A 111 20.08 8.55 12.17
CA GLY A 111 18.93 8.56 13.07
C GLY A 111 17.89 7.47 12.71
N CYS A 112 17.57 7.32 11.43
CA CYS A 112 16.67 6.27 10.95
C CYS A 112 17.21 4.86 11.22
N ILE A 113 18.49 4.62 10.91
CA ILE A 113 19.12 3.31 11.10
C ILE A 113 19.16 2.94 12.59
N LYS A 114 19.46 3.94 13.45
CA LYS A 114 19.44 3.79 14.90
C LYS A 114 18.06 3.46 15.45
N ASP A 115 17.02 4.18 15.00
CA ASP A 115 15.63 3.95 15.43
C ASP A 115 15.13 2.56 14.99
N ILE A 116 15.53 2.09 13.82
CA ILE A 116 15.25 0.72 13.35
C ILE A 116 15.97 -0.31 14.22
N GLY A 117 17.15 0.00 14.77
CA GLY A 117 17.92 -0.84 15.68
C GLY A 117 19.02 -1.64 15.01
N TYR A 118 19.65 -1.14 13.95
CA TYR A 118 20.79 -1.80 13.32
C TYR A 118 22.11 -1.48 14.00
N GLU A 119 22.70 -2.52 14.64
CA GLU A 119 24.02 -2.51 15.31
C GLU A 119 24.85 -3.74 14.89
N GLN A 120 24.70 -4.20 13.65
CA GLN A 120 25.45 -5.33 13.11
C GLN A 120 26.88 -4.91 12.71
N GLU A 121 27.80 -5.86 12.66
CA GLU A 121 29.21 -5.61 12.32
C GLU A 121 29.37 -4.85 10.99
N LYS A 122 28.60 -5.24 9.97
CA LYS A 122 28.67 -4.68 8.61
C LYS A 122 27.48 -3.81 8.25
N PHE A 123 26.61 -3.49 9.20
CA PHE A 123 25.57 -2.47 9.04
C PHE A 123 25.20 -1.89 10.40
N HIS A 124 25.83 -0.77 10.76
CA HIS A 124 25.71 -0.14 12.06
C HIS A 124 25.45 1.35 11.90
N TRP A 125 24.50 1.92 12.66
CA TRP A 125 24.11 3.32 12.53
C TRP A 125 25.28 4.32 12.70
N GLU A 126 26.30 4.01 13.52
CA GLU A 126 27.49 4.87 13.69
C GLU A 126 28.53 4.73 12.57
N LYS A 127 28.62 3.52 11.96
CA LYS A 127 29.77 3.14 11.12
C LYS A 127 29.44 3.13 9.63
N VAL A 128 28.14 3.08 9.26
CA VAL A 128 27.72 3.04 7.87
C VAL A 128 28.23 4.25 7.11
N GLU A 129 28.75 4.02 5.91
CA GLU A 129 29.16 5.09 4.99
C GLU A 129 27.92 5.71 4.34
N VAL A 130 27.72 7.01 4.53
CA VAL A 130 26.61 7.75 3.94
C VAL A 130 27.11 8.62 2.79
N THR A 131 26.52 8.47 1.60
CA THR A 131 26.81 9.27 0.42
C THR A 131 25.58 10.09 0.07
N ASN A 132 25.68 11.41 0.18
CA ASN A 132 24.64 12.35 -0.21
C ASN A 132 24.86 12.81 -1.66
N LEU A 133 23.95 12.45 -2.56
CA LEU A 133 23.91 12.84 -3.97
C LEU A 133 22.66 13.69 -4.29
N LEU A 134 21.95 14.17 -3.26
CA LEU A 134 20.84 15.09 -3.47
C LEU A 134 21.35 16.37 -4.10
N HIS A 135 20.55 16.94 -4.99
CA HIS A 135 20.85 18.21 -5.63
C HIS A 135 19.60 19.10 -5.69
N GLU A 136 19.80 20.38 -5.94
CA GLU A 136 18.70 21.33 -6.07
C GLU A 136 17.86 21.05 -7.32
N GLN A 137 16.53 21.07 -7.17
CA GLN A 137 15.59 20.91 -8.29
C GLN A 137 15.81 21.98 -9.37
N SER A 138 15.81 21.55 -10.63
CA SER A 138 15.97 22.45 -11.76
C SER A 138 14.79 23.41 -11.92
N ALA A 139 15.07 24.70 -12.23
CA ALA A 139 14.06 25.74 -12.42
C ALA A 139 13.07 25.42 -13.58
N HIS A 140 13.45 24.59 -14.54
CA HIS A 140 12.60 24.23 -15.69
C HIS A 140 11.43 23.30 -15.30
N ILE A 141 11.65 22.40 -14.36
CA ILE A 141 10.59 21.51 -13.86
C ILE A 141 9.57 22.32 -13.05
N ALA A 142 10.06 23.26 -12.25
CA ALA A 142 9.21 24.14 -11.44
C ALA A 142 8.23 24.99 -12.28
N GLN A 143 8.64 25.45 -13.48
CA GLN A 143 7.80 26.29 -14.36
C GLN A 143 6.60 25.54 -14.95
N GLY A 144 6.70 24.25 -15.19
CA GLY A 144 5.62 23.44 -15.80
C GLY A 144 4.49 23.09 -14.83
N VAL A 145 4.79 23.08 -13.54
CA VAL A 145 3.93 22.52 -12.49
C VAL A 145 3.35 23.60 -11.56
N ASN A 146 4.07 24.70 -11.34
CA ASN A 146 3.64 25.74 -10.42
C ASN A 146 2.44 26.54 -10.94
N ALA A 147 1.53 26.88 -10.03
CA ALA A 147 0.41 27.78 -10.33
C ALA A 147 0.92 29.14 -10.83
N SER A 148 0.23 29.69 -11.83
CA SER A 148 0.38 31.08 -12.27
C SER A 148 -0.93 31.82 -12.05
N ASN A 149 -0.95 33.15 -12.22
CA ASN A 149 -2.17 33.97 -12.09
C ASN A 149 -3.31 33.54 -13.05
N GLU A 150 -3.02 32.70 -14.05
CA GLU A 150 -3.96 32.24 -15.07
C GLU A 150 -4.17 30.73 -15.11
N LYS A 151 -3.45 29.95 -14.28
CA LYS A 151 -3.51 28.47 -14.32
C LYS A 151 -3.38 27.87 -12.94
N ASP A 152 -4.30 26.94 -12.60
CA ASP A 152 -4.18 26.11 -11.41
C ASP A 152 -2.95 25.22 -11.48
N GLU A 153 -2.47 24.78 -10.30
CA GLU A 153 -1.37 23.83 -10.18
C GLU A 153 -1.75 22.50 -10.82
N GLY A 154 -1.07 22.14 -11.90
CA GLY A 154 -1.28 20.88 -12.59
C GLY A 154 -0.55 19.71 -11.92
N ALA A 155 -0.93 18.49 -12.28
CA ALA A 155 -0.21 17.30 -11.86
C ALA A 155 1.26 17.36 -12.31
N GLY A 156 2.17 16.98 -11.40
CA GLY A 156 3.61 17.00 -11.65
C GLY A 156 4.09 15.93 -12.62
N ASP A 157 3.27 14.91 -12.86
CA ASP A 157 3.51 13.84 -13.82
C ASP A 157 2.18 13.27 -14.33
N GLN A 158 2.24 12.46 -15.37
CA GLN A 158 1.15 11.59 -15.77
C GLN A 158 1.13 10.35 -14.86
N GLY A 159 -0.05 9.75 -14.68
CA GLY A 159 -0.14 8.50 -13.93
C GLY A 159 -1.57 8.03 -13.71
N LEU A 160 -1.66 6.82 -13.17
CA LEU A 160 -2.92 6.26 -12.70
C LEU A 160 -2.72 5.70 -11.28
N MET A 161 -3.69 5.94 -10.40
CA MET A 161 -3.64 5.58 -8.99
C MET A 161 -4.91 4.84 -8.62
N PHE A 162 -4.76 3.85 -7.75
CA PHE A 162 -5.87 3.05 -7.28
C PHE A 162 -6.14 3.24 -5.79
N GLY A 163 -7.41 3.35 -5.44
CA GLY A 163 -7.92 3.22 -4.09
C GLY A 163 -8.74 1.95 -3.95
N TYR A 164 -8.67 1.31 -2.79
CA TYR A 164 -9.42 0.10 -2.52
C TYR A 164 -9.88 0.03 -1.07
N ALA A 165 -11.07 -0.51 -0.86
CA ALA A 165 -11.59 -0.86 0.46
C ALA A 165 -12.52 -2.09 0.35
N ILE A 166 -12.56 -2.88 1.42
CA ILE A 166 -13.42 -4.07 1.53
C ILE A 166 -13.77 -4.32 3.00
N ASP A 167 -14.97 -4.81 3.26
CA ASP A 167 -15.53 -5.05 4.60
C ASP A 167 -15.02 -6.34 5.28
N GLU A 168 -13.73 -6.68 5.10
CA GLU A 168 -13.14 -7.89 5.66
C GLU A 168 -12.51 -7.68 7.05
N THR A 169 -12.09 -6.45 7.35
CA THR A 169 -11.42 -6.09 8.60
C THR A 169 -11.97 -4.75 9.13
N PRO A 170 -11.76 -4.43 10.42
CA PRO A 170 -12.21 -3.14 10.98
C PRO A 170 -11.66 -1.92 10.25
N ASP A 171 -10.45 -2.02 9.67
CA ASP A 171 -9.82 -0.95 8.92
C ASP A 171 -10.23 -0.92 7.44
N LEU A 172 -11.18 -1.78 7.04
CA LEU A 172 -11.66 -1.94 5.65
C LEU A 172 -10.52 -2.25 4.67
N MET A 173 -9.65 -3.18 5.09
CA MET A 173 -8.53 -3.71 4.31
C MET A 173 -8.71 -5.19 4.02
N PRO A 174 -8.08 -5.72 2.96
CA PRO A 174 -8.00 -7.16 2.73
C PRO A 174 -7.34 -7.88 3.91
N ALA A 175 -7.96 -8.95 4.40
CA ALA A 175 -7.51 -9.66 5.58
C ALA A 175 -6.05 -10.16 5.51
N PRO A 176 -5.55 -10.75 4.41
CA PRO A 176 -4.18 -11.27 4.37
C PRO A 176 -3.12 -10.20 4.60
N ILE A 177 -3.22 -9.03 3.94
CA ILE A 177 -2.24 -7.96 4.10
C ILE A 177 -2.40 -7.26 5.46
N HIS A 178 -3.63 -7.04 5.93
CA HIS A 178 -3.91 -6.43 7.22
C HIS A 178 -3.22 -7.21 8.37
N TYR A 179 -3.43 -8.52 8.43
CA TYR A 179 -2.83 -9.35 9.48
C TYR A 179 -1.33 -9.55 9.29
N SER A 180 -0.83 -9.62 8.04
CA SER A 180 0.62 -9.66 7.79
C SER A 180 1.34 -8.42 8.33
N HIS A 181 0.77 -7.22 8.14
CA HIS A 181 1.28 -5.98 8.73
C HIS A 181 1.20 -5.98 10.25
N ALA A 182 0.06 -6.40 10.80
CA ALA A 182 -0.18 -6.38 12.24
C ALA A 182 0.79 -7.29 13.00
N ILE A 183 1.09 -8.49 12.46
CA ILE A 183 2.09 -9.40 13.03
C ILE A 183 3.46 -8.71 13.11
N LEU A 184 3.95 -8.15 12.00
CA LEU A 184 5.30 -7.56 11.98
C LEU A 184 5.38 -6.30 12.84
N ARG A 185 4.33 -5.50 12.91
CA ARG A 185 4.25 -4.35 13.80
C ARG A 185 4.34 -4.79 15.27
N ARG A 186 3.59 -5.85 15.65
CA ARG A 186 3.65 -6.42 17.00
C ARG A 186 5.04 -6.94 17.36
N LEU A 187 5.69 -7.66 16.44
CA LEU A 187 7.06 -8.15 16.66
C LEU A 187 8.07 -6.98 16.79
N ALA A 188 7.91 -5.91 16.03
CA ALA A 188 8.74 -4.71 16.17
C ALA A 188 8.51 -4.01 17.53
N GLU A 189 7.28 -3.94 18.02
CA GLU A 189 6.95 -3.39 19.35
C GLU A 189 7.67 -4.17 20.48
N VAL A 190 7.53 -5.50 20.51
CA VAL A 190 8.14 -6.33 21.57
C VAL A 190 9.66 -6.35 21.48
N ARG A 191 10.23 -6.22 20.30
CA ARG A 191 11.66 -6.04 20.09
C ARG A 191 12.13 -4.69 20.67
N LYS A 192 11.50 -3.59 20.25
CA LYS A 192 11.92 -2.21 20.62
C LYS A 192 11.73 -1.92 22.10
N ASN A 193 10.69 -2.46 22.73
CA ASN A 193 10.48 -2.27 24.18
C ASN A 193 11.32 -3.23 25.07
N GLY A 194 12.10 -4.13 24.45
CA GLY A 194 12.99 -5.07 25.15
C GLY A 194 12.28 -6.29 25.73
N THR A 195 11.02 -6.53 25.44
CA THR A 195 10.30 -7.76 25.85
C THR A 195 10.92 -8.99 25.15
N GLU A 196 11.24 -8.85 23.85
CA GLU A 196 11.88 -9.89 23.05
C GLU A 196 13.21 -9.39 22.46
N PRO A 197 14.27 -9.31 23.27
CA PRO A 197 15.56 -8.77 22.84
C PRO A 197 16.33 -9.69 21.88
N THR A 198 15.86 -10.92 21.70
CA THR A 198 16.46 -11.89 20.77
C THR A 198 16.08 -11.66 19.31
N LEU A 199 15.02 -10.88 19.03
CA LEU A 199 14.59 -10.55 17.66
C LEU A 199 15.44 -9.43 17.07
N GLY A 200 15.81 -9.59 15.79
CA GLY A 200 16.42 -8.54 14.97
C GLY A 200 15.39 -7.69 14.20
N PRO A 201 15.85 -6.61 13.57
CA PRO A 201 14.94 -5.67 12.90
C PRO A 201 14.35 -6.17 11.57
N ASP A 202 15.00 -7.12 10.88
CA ASP A 202 14.54 -7.61 9.57
C ASP A 202 13.58 -8.80 9.72
N ALA A 203 12.41 -8.68 9.10
CA ALA A 203 11.43 -9.76 9.09
C ALA A 203 10.49 -9.65 7.89
N LYS A 204 9.95 -10.81 7.49
CA LYS A 204 8.89 -10.96 6.47
C LYS A 204 7.79 -11.84 7.02
N SER A 205 6.54 -11.47 6.80
CA SER A 205 5.34 -12.25 7.13
C SER A 205 4.53 -12.47 5.87
N GLN A 206 4.08 -13.71 5.64
CA GLN A 206 3.16 -14.04 4.55
C GLN A 206 2.02 -14.88 5.10
N LEU A 207 0.80 -14.45 4.84
CA LEU A 207 -0.41 -15.15 5.27
C LEU A 207 -1.22 -15.63 4.07
N THR A 208 -1.61 -16.89 4.11
CA THR A 208 -2.60 -17.48 3.19
C THR A 208 -3.91 -17.67 3.91
N VAL A 209 -4.93 -16.93 3.49
CA VAL A 209 -6.28 -16.97 4.05
C VAL A 209 -7.18 -17.82 3.19
N ARG A 210 -8.00 -18.67 3.82
CA ARG A 210 -9.10 -19.40 3.16
C ARG A 210 -10.31 -18.48 3.07
N TYR A 211 -10.90 -18.44 1.89
CA TYR A 211 -12.13 -17.71 1.60
C TYR A 211 -13.24 -18.67 1.22
N ARG A 212 -14.46 -18.32 1.64
CA ARG A 212 -15.70 -18.97 1.20
C ARG A 212 -16.69 -17.88 0.85
N ASP A 213 -17.21 -17.92 -0.38
CA ASP A 213 -18.17 -16.92 -0.91
C ASP A 213 -17.72 -15.46 -0.70
N GLY A 214 -16.43 -15.22 -0.96
CA GLY A 214 -15.81 -13.90 -0.85
C GLY A 214 -15.58 -13.40 0.58
N LYS A 215 -15.73 -14.26 1.61
CA LYS A 215 -15.48 -13.92 3.00
C LYS A 215 -14.30 -14.71 3.56
N PRO A 216 -13.40 -14.09 4.30
CA PRO A 216 -12.32 -14.80 4.98
C PRO A 216 -12.86 -15.73 6.06
N GLN A 217 -12.32 -16.96 6.13
CA GLN A 217 -12.78 -18.01 7.03
C GLN A 217 -11.71 -18.49 7.99
N GLY A 218 -10.42 -18.27 7.69
CA GLY A 218 -9.33 -18.75 8.54
C GLY A 218 -8.01 -18.79 7.80
N ILE A 219 -6.95 -19.11 8.53
CA ILE A 219 -5.58 -19.15 8.03
C ILE A 219 -5.24 -20.56 7.55
N SER A 220 -4.83 -20.69 6.30
CA SER A 220 -4.29 -21.92 5.74
C SER A 220 -2.80 -22.09 6.06
N SER A 221 -2.02 -21.02 5.90
CA SER A 221 -0.59 -21.05 6.23
C SER A 221 -0.06 -19.69 6.72
N ILE A 222 0.93 -19.78 7.60
CA ILE A 222 1.71 -18.68 8.15
C ILE A 222 3.17 -18.93 7.78
N VAL A 223 3.77 -18.03 7.01
CA VAL A 223 5.22 -18.02 6.75
C VAL A 223 5.78 -16.79 7.44
N LEU A 224 6.75 -16.98 8.33
CA LEU A 224 7.48 -15.90 8.99
C LEU A 224 8.97 -16.16 8.85
N SER A 225 9.68 -15.21 8.25
CA SER A 225 11.12 -15.14 8.29
C SER A 225 11.50 -13.93 9.14
N THR A 226 12.13 -14.15 10.29
CA THR A 226 12.51 -13.08 11.22
C THR A 226 13.95 -13.24 11.66
N GLN A 227 14.68 -12.14 11.63
CA GLN A 227 16.04 -12.08 12.12
C GLN A 227 16.08 -12.34 13.62
N HIS A 228 17.05 -13.14 14.07
CA HIS A 228 17.34 -13.39 15.48
C HIS A 228 18.83 -13.13 15.78
N LEU A 229 19.09 -12.59 16.96
CA LEU A 229 20.45 -12.15 17.34
C LEU A 229 21.29 -13.25 17.96
N ASP A 230 20.68 -14.30 18.51
CA ASP A 230 21.38 -15.47 19.03
C ASP A 230 21.61 -16.51 17.92
N PRO A 231 22.85 -16.75 17.49
CA PRO A 231 23.17 -17.71 16.42
C PRO A 231 22.93 -19.17 16.80
N LEU A 232 22.60 -19.47 18.05
CA LEU A 232 22.33 -20.83 18.53
C LEU A 232 20.84 -21.19 18.42
N MET A 233 19.94 -20.20 18.28
CA MET A 233 18.51 -20.46 18.10
C MET A 233 18.22 -21.28 16.83
N THR A 234 17.38 -22.28 16.98
CA THR A 234 16.82 -23.06 15.88
C THR A 234 15.50 -22.45 15.38
N SER A 235 15.00 -22.89 14.23
CA SER A 235 13.67 -22.49 13.74
C SER A 235 12.54 -22.79 14.74
N SER A 236 12.67 -23.86 15.53
CA SER A 236 11.71 -24.20 16.58
C SER A 236 11.77 -23.17 17.73
N ASP A 237 12.96 -22.81 18.16
CA ASP A 237 13.12 -21.81 19.25
C ASP A 237 12.55 -20.45 18.81
N VAL A 238 12.81 -20.04 17.56
CA VAL A 238 12.22 -18.80 17.01
C VAL A 238 10.72 -18.90 16.95
N LYS A 239 10.16 -20.06 16.55
CA LYS A 239 8.71 -20.27 16.52
C LYS A 239 8.10 -20.14 17.92
N ASP A 240 8.71 -20.74 18.92
CA ASP A 240 8.23 -20.69 20.32
C ASP A 240 8.19 -19.24 20.86
N VAL A 241 9.14 -18.39 20.40
CA VAL A 241 9.15 -16.95 20.72
C VAL A 241 8.02 -16.18 20.02
N VAL A 242 7.80 -16.41 18.72
CA VAL A 242 6.92 -15.54 17.92
C VAL A 242 5.45 -16.00 17.89
N GLU A 243 5.17 -17.30 18.07
CA GLU A 243 3.81 -17.84 17.99
C GLU A 243 2.82 -17.18 18.95
N PRO A 244 3.15 -16.91 20.24
CA PRO A 244 2.23 -16.21 21.14
C PRO A 244 1.77 -14.86 20.60
N TYR A 245 2.67 -14.04 20.05
CA TYR A 245 2.36 -12.72 19.48
C TYR A 245 1.53 -12.81 18.20
N ILE A 246 1.76 -13.84 17.38
CA ILE A 246 0.94 -14.07 16.17
C ILE A 246 -0.49 -14.43 16.58
N ARG A 247 -0.65 -15.26 17.61
CA ARG A 247 -1.97 -15.64 18.14
C ARG A 247 -2.72 -14.50 18.82
N GLU A 248 -2.02 -13.48 19.35
CA GLU A 248 -2.65 -12.25 19.87
C GLU A 248 -3.29 -11.42 18.73
N ILE A 249 -2.76 -11.50 17.51
CA ILE A 249 -3.15 -10.67 16.36
C ILE A 249 -4.25 -11.33 15.52
N ILE A 250 -4.13 -12.64 15.30
CA ILE A 250 -5.05 -13.40 14.44
C ILE A 250 -6.32 -13.77 15.23
N PRO A 251 -7.53 -13.66 14.67
CA PRO A 251 -8.73 -14.15 15.33
C PRO A 251 -8.58 -15.60 15.80
N ALA A 252 -8.98 -15.90 17.02
CA ALA A 252 -8.65 -17.15 17.72
C ALA A 252 -9.13 -18.43 16.99
N ASP A 253 -10.25 -18.34 16.27
CA ASP A 253 -10.86 -19.42 15.49
C ASP A 253 -10.24 -19.58 14.09
N TRP A 254 -9.37 -18.66 13.65
CA TRP A 254 -8.75 -18.72 12.33
C TRP A 254 -7.50 -19.61 12.27
N ILE A 255 -6.84 -19.85 13.41
CA ILE A 255 -5.68 -20.73 13.53
C ILE A 255 -6.16 -22.06 14.10
N THR A 256 -6.10 -23.11 13.30
CA THR A 256 -6.53 -24.47 13.66
C THR A 256 -5.35 -25.45 13.65
N SER A 257 -5.60 -26.71 13.99
CA SER A 257 -4.61 -27.80 13.87
C SER A 257 -4.17 -28.06 12.42
N GLU A 258 -4.93 -27.58 11.43
CA GLU A 258 -4.62 -27.72 10.00
C GLU A 258 -3.77 -26.56 9.47
N THR A 259 -3.61 -25.47 10.25
CA THR A 259 -2.80 -24.32 9.84
C THR A 259 -1.33 -24.69 9.74
N LEU A 260 -0.75 -24.50 8.56
CA LEU A 260 0.68 -24.78 8.32
C LEU A 260 1.55 -23.63 8.80
N TRP A 261 2.60 -23.96 9.55
CA TRP A 261 3.55 -23.00 10.09
C TRP A 261 4.94 -23.17 9.46
N TRP A 262 5.47 -22.09 8.93
CA TRP A 262 6.81 -22.01 8.35
C TRP A 262 7.56 -20.84 8.98
N VAL A 263 8.25 -21.08 10.08
CA VAL A 263 9.06 -20.08 10.77
C VAL A 263 10.54 -20.34 10.48
N ASN A 264 11.23 -19.36 9.90
CA ASN A 264 12.62 -19.47 9.43
C ASN A 264 12.90 -20.82 8.74
N PRO A 265 12.17 -21.19 7.66
CA PRO A 265 12.24 -22.51 7.07
C PRO A 265 13.61 -22.87 6.49
N THR A 266 14.45 -21.89 6.22
CA THR A 266 15.84 -22.09 5.77
C THR A 266 16.84 -22.23 6.91
N GLY A 267 16.38 -22.18 8.18
CA GLY A 267 17.21 -22.25 9.37
C GLY A 267 17.59 -20.88 9.93
N LYS A 268 18.88 -20.62 10.11
CA LYS A 268 19.38 -19.41 10.77
C LYS A 268 19.15 -18.14 9.93
N PHE A 269 18.66 -17.10 10.59
CA PHE A 269 18.53 -15.77 10.02
C PHE A 269 19.18 -14.75 10.98
N VAL A 270 20.50 -14.74 11.08
CA VAL A 270 21.27 -13.88 11.99
C VAL A 270 21.70 -12.58 11.29
N ILE A 271 22.11 -12.67 10.03
CA ILE A 271 22.46 -11.49 9.22
C ILE A 271 21.22 -11.04 8.47
N GLY A 272 20.76 -9.81 8.75
CA GLY A 272 19.59 -9.22 8.10
C GLY A 272 19.86 -7.81 7.61
N GLY A 273 18.84 -7.21 6.98
CA GLY A 273 18.91 -5.87 6.44
C GLY A 273 19.91 -5.73 5.28
N PRO A 274 20.44 -4.52 5.08
CA PRO A 274 21.33 -4.22 3.95
C PRO A 274 22.64 -5.00 3.90
N ASP A 275 23.05 -5.66 4.98
CA ASP A 275 24.19 -6.59 4.96
C ASP A 275 23.84 -7.94 4.31
N GLY A 276 22.59 -8.35 4.41
CA GLY A 276 22.10 -9.58 3.79
C GLY A 276 21.68 -9.41 2.32
N ASP A 277 20.99 -8.32 2.02
CA ASP A 277 20.48 -8.00 0.67
C ASP A 277 20.38 -6.49 0.47
N ALA A 278 20.56 -6.02 -0.75
CA ALA A 278 20.46 -4.59 -1.06
C ALA A 278 19.00 -4.11 -1.07
N GLY A 279 18.80 -2.89 -0.56
CA GLY A 279 17.50 -2.20 -0.57
C GLY A 279 17.49 -0.99 -1.49
N LEU A 280 16.28 -0.66 -1.97
CA LEU A 280 16.01 0.53 -2.77
C LEU A 280 14.62 1.06 -2.48
N THR A 281 14.47 2.39 -2.42
CA THR A 281 13.18 3.07 -2.28
C THR A 281 12.21 2.64 -3.38
N GLY A 282 10.96 2.37 -3.00
CA GLY A 282 9.88 2.08 -3.94
C GLY A 282 9.85 0.65 -4.49
N ARG A 283 10.54 -0.31 -3.87
CA ARG A 283 10.51 -1.73 -4.28
C ARG A 283 9.48 -2.58 -3.53
N LYS A 284 8.68 -2.01 -2.64
CA LYS A 284 7.64 -2.70 -1.86
C LYS A 284 6.24 -2.08 -2.02
N ILE A 285 5.96 -1.56 -3.23
CA ILE A 285 4.72 -0.83 -3.53
C ILE A 285 3.44 -1.64 -3.32
N ILE A 286 3.49 -2.96 -3.50
CA ILE A 286 2.35 -3.84 -3.26
C ILE A 286 2.15 -4.08 -1.75
N VAL A 287 3.24 -4.19 -0.99
CA VAL A 287 3.21 -4.22 0.49
C VAL A 287 2.68 -2.90 1.05
N ASP A 288 3.06 -1.77 0.45
CA ASP A 288 2.63 -0.44 0.87
C ASP A 288 1.13 -0.21 0.68
N THR A 289 0.48 -0.96 -0.20
CA THR A 289 -0.91 -0.77 -0.61
C THR A 289 -1.83 -1.92 -0.17
N TYR A 290 -2.21 -2.82 -1.06
CA TYR A 290 -3.29 -3.78 -0.80
C TYR A 290 -2.87 -5.25 -0.88
N GLY A 291 -1.55 -5.56 -0.91
CA GLY A 291 -1.04 -6.93 -0.91
C GLY A 291 -1.49 -7.78 -2.11
N GLY A 292 -1.76 -7.14 -3.25
CA GLY A 292 -2.21 -7.83 -4.46
C GLY A 292 -3.73 -7.98 -4.60
N ALA A 293 -4.52 -7.53 -3.61
CA ALA A 293 -5.99 -7.63 -3.67
C ALA A 293 -6.63 -6.58 -4.61
N ALA A 294 -5.89 -5.54 -4.98
CA ALA A 294 -6.31 -4.52 -5.93
C ALA A 294 -5.21 -4.25 -6.97
N PRO A 295 -5.55 -3.67 -8.14
CA PRO A 295 -4.57 -3.17 -9.08
C PRO A 295 -3.64 -2.12 -8.46
N HIS A 296 -2.50 -1.87 -9.11
CA HIS A 296 -1.55 -0.84 -8.72
C HIS A 296 -1.11 -0.04 -9.94
N GLY A 297 -0.99 1.29 -9.80
CA GLY A 297 -0.57 2.18 -10.89
C GLY A 297 0.93 2.18 -11.19
N GLY A 298 1.75 1.63 -10.28
CA GLY A 298 3.20 1.53 -10.42
C GLY A 298 3.98 2.62 -9.68
N GLY A 299 3.35 3.71 -9.26
CA GLY A 299 4.00 4.82 -8.54
C GLY A 299 4.37 4.45 -7.11
N ALA A 300 5.63 4.67 -6.72
CA ALA A 300 6.07 4.59 -5.33
C ALA A 300 5.67 5.83 -4.54
N PHE A 301 5.52 5.71 -3.21
CA PHE A 301 5.13 6.79 -2.32
C PHE A 301 6.33 7.47 -1.65
N SER A 302 7.17 6.68 -0.98
CA SER A 302 8.25 7.18 -0.14
C SER A 302 9.23 8.08 -0.89
N GLY A 303 9.67 9.14 -0.22
CA GLY A 303 10.58 10.14 -0.75
C GLY A 303 9.95 11.19 -1.65
N LYS A 304 8.66 11.12 -1.94
CA LYS A 304 7.92 12.07 -2.79
C LYS A 304 7.09 13.01 -1.94
N ASP A 305 7.24 14.33 -2.14
CA ASP A 305 6.35 15.33 -1.55
C ASP A 305 4.92 15.23 -2.15
N PRO A 306 3.89 15.77 -1.46
CA PRO A 306 2.49 15.53 -1.84
C PRO A 306 2.04 16.26 -3.12
N THR A 307 2.90 16.99 -3.82
CA THR A 307 2.59 17.50 -5.17
C THR A 307 2.65 16.39 -6.23
N LYS A 308 3.35 15.31 -5.93
CA LYS A 308 3.41 14.12 -6.79
C LYS A 308 2.14 13.31 -6.62
N VAL A 309 1.33 13.26 -7.68
CA VAL A 309 0.02 12.57 -7.69
C VAL A 309 0.15 11.06 -7.44
N ASP A 310 1.29 10.45 -7.75
CA ASP A 310 1.58 9.06 -7.39
C ASP A 310 1.29 8.77 -5.92
N ARG A 311 1.60 9.72 -5.04
CA ARG A 311 1.36 9.62 -3.61
C ARG A 311 0.02 10.22 -3.21
N SER A 312 -0.21 11.49 -3.50
CA SER A 312 -1.38 12.23 -3.02
C SER A 312 -2.69 11.69 -3.59
N ALA A 313 -2.76 11.38 -4.89
CA ALA A 313 -3.96 10.85 -5.49
C ALA A 313 -4.22 9.38 -5.14
N ALA A 314 -3.18 8.58 -4.84
CA ALA A 314 -3.36 7.25 -4.28
C ALA A 314 -3.98 7.31 -2.88
N TYR A 315 -3.56 8.28 -2.05
CA TYR A 315 -4.18 8.53 -0.74
C TYR A 315 -5.63 9.01 -0.86
N ALA A 316 -5.90 9.94 -1.80
CA ALA A 316 -7.27 10.39 -2.08
C ALA A 316 -8.16 9.25 -2.57
N ALA A 317 -7.67 8.41 -3.47
CA ALA A 317 -8.41 7.24 -3.96
C ALA A 317 -8.73 6.25 -2.83
N ARG A 318 -7.76 5.98 -1.92
CA ARG A 318 -8.00 5.17 -0.71
C ARG A 318 -9.05 5.81 0.20
N TYR A 319 -8.93 7.10 0.47
CA TYR A 319 -9.86 7.84 1.31
C TYR A 319 -11.29 7.74 0.79
N LEU A 320 -11.50 7.98 -0.49
CA LEU A 320 -12.81 7.87 -1.14
C LEU A 320 -13.35 6.44 -1.10
N ALA A 321 -12.55 5.44 -1.51
CA ALA A 321 -12.95 4.03 -1.47
C ALA A 321 -13.34 3.58 -0.06
N LYS A 322 -12.58 4.00 0.96
CA LYS A 322 -12.86 3.70 2.36
C LYS A 322 -14.18 4.32 2.83
N ASN A 323 -14.43 5.58 2.47
CA ASN A 323 -15.68 6.27 2.83
C ASN A 323 -16.90 5.65 2.12
N ILE A 324 -16.80 5.20 0.87
CA ILE A 324 -17.86 4.50 0.15
C ILE A 324 -18.25 3.21 0.88
N VAL A 325 -17.26 2.41 1.28
CA VAL A 325 -17.52 1.15 2.02
C VAL A 325 -18.03 1.44 3.43
N ALA A 326 -17.44 2.41 4.13
CA ALA A 326 -17.87 2.80 5.47
C ALA A 326 -19.30 3.37 5.50
N ALA A 327 -19.74 4.04 4.42
CA ALA A 327 -21.10 4.54 4.26
C ALA A 327 -22.13 3.42 3.99
N GLY A 328 -21.67 2.17 3.73
CA GLY A 328 -22.53 1.06 3.35
C GLY A 328 -23.05 1.11 1.90
N ILE A 329 -22.46 1.99 1.08
CA ILE A 329 -22.82 2.12 -0.35
C ILE A 329 -22.38 0.88 -1.12
N ALA A 330 -21.26 0.28 -0.74
CA ALA A 330 -20.78 -1.00 -1.27
C ALA A 330 -20.05 -1.78 -0.17
N ARG A 331 -19.94 -3.10 -0.33
CA ARG A 331 -19.09 -3.93 0.54
C ARG A 331 -17.63 -3.96 0.09
N ARG A 332 -17.40 -3.65 -1.17
CA ARG A 332 -16.09 -3.63 -1.82
C ARG A 332 -16.08 -2.49 -2.84
N CYS A 333 -15.01 -1.73 -2.88
CA CYS A 333 -14.87 -0.62 -3.82
C CYS A 333 -13.42 -0.51 -4.28
N CYS A 334 -13.24 -0.44 -5.61
CA CYS A 334 -12.00 -0.08 -6.27
C CYS A 334 -12.23 1.22 -7.05
N LEU A 335 -11.43 2.24 -6.78
CA LEU A 335 -11.42 3.50 -7.52
C LEU A 335 -10.10 3.64 -8.28
N GLN A 336 -10.16 4.14 -9.52
CA GLN A 336 -9.00 4.58 -10.27
C GLN A 336 -9.11 6.08 -10.57
N LEU A 337 -8.05 6.81 -10.31
CA LEU A 337 -7.84 8.19 -10.74
C LEU A 337 -6.71 8.22 -11.76
N SER A 338 -6.83 9.05 -12.81
CA SER A 338 -5.75 9.25 -13.77
C SER A 338 -5.49 10.73 -14.03
N TYR A 339 -4.23 11.08 -14.23
CA TYR A 339 -3.79 12.46 -14.46
C TYR A 339 -2.87 12.55 -15.68
N ALA A 340 -2.86 13.74 -16.30
CA ALA A 340 -1.85 14.14 -17.27
C ALA A 340 -0.94 15.22 -16.68
N ILE A 341 0.32 15.20 -17.06
CA ILE A 341 1.29 16.22 -16.62
C ILE A 341 0.77 17.63 -16.96
N GLY A 342 0.83 18.52 -15.99
CA GLY A 342 0.42 19.93 -16.14
C GLY A 342 -1.09 20.17 -16.22
N VAL A 343 -1.93 19.15 -16.03
CA VAL A 343 -3.41 19.24 -15.95
C VAL A 343 -3.83 19.07 -14.48
N ALA A 344 -4.69 19.97 -13.98
CA ALA A 344 -5.12 19.94 -12.59
C ALA A 344 -6.21 18.87 -12.35
N GLU A 345 -7.21 18.82 -13.22
CA GLU A 345 -8.31 17.88 -13.09
C GLU A 345 -7.91 16.45 -13.49
N PRO A 346 -8.45 15.42 -12.84
CA PRO A 346 -8.26 14.04 -13.29
C PRO A 346 -8.84 13.85 -14.70
N LEU A 347 -8.11 13.10 -15.55
CA LEU A 347 -8.58 12.76 -16.91
C LEU A 347 -9.73 11.77 -16.89
N SER A 348 -9.75 10.88 -15.93
CA SER A 348 -10.82 9.89 -15.75
C SER A 348 -10.90 9.43 -14.30
N ILE A 349 -12.12 9.04 -13.93
CA ILE A 349 -12.44 8.38 -12.66
C ILE A 349 -13.20 7.11 -13.01
N PHE A 350 -12.70 5.98 -12.54
CA PHE A 350 -13.35 4.68 -12.69
C PHE A 350 -13.69 4.14 -11.30
N CYS A 351 -14.87 3.57 -11.16
CA CYS A 351 -15.33 2.88 -9.97
C CYS A 351 -15.76 1.47 -10.33
N ASP A 352 -15.43 0.50 -9.51
CA ASP A 352 -15.93 -0.88 -9.56
C ASP A 352 -16.24 -1.33 -8.13
N THR A 353 -17.51 -1.60 -7.86
CA THR A 353 -17.96 -2.17 -6.58
C THR A 353 -18.05 -3.70 -6.62
N TYR A 354 -17.61 -4.31 -7.72
CA TYR A 354 -17.68 -5.77 -7.93
C TYR A 354 -19.08 -6.34 -7.75
N GLY A 355 -20.10 -5.57 -8.15
CA GLY A 355 -21.51 -5.92 -8.01
C GLY A 355 -22.04 -5.90 -6.58
N THR A 356 -21.31 -5.29 -5.62
CA THR A 356 -21.76 -5.14 -4.22
C THR A 356 -22.40 -3.77 -3.93
N GLY A 357 -22.37 -2.86 -4.91
CA GLY A 357 -22.95 -1.52 -4.79
C GLY A 357 -24.49 -1.54 -4.71
N ILE A 358 -25.04 -0.62 -3.91
CA ILE A 358 -26.49 -0.37 -3.84
C ILE A 358 -26.97 0.61 -4.90
N VAL A 359 -26.04 1.28 -5.60
CA VAL A 359 -26.23 2.15 -6.75
C VAL A 359 -25.21 1.82 -7.84
N ASP A 360 -25.44 2.33 -9.06
CA ASP A 360 -24.53 2.10 -10.18
C ASP A 360 -23.14 2.69 -9.93
N ASP A 361 -22.08 1.96 -10.32
CA ASP A 361 -20.69 2.38 -10.21
C ASP A 361 -20.42 3.73 -10.91
N THR A 362 -21.14 4.01 -12.01
CA THR A 362 -21.05 5.29 -12.74
C THR A 362 -21.63 6.47 -11.96
N GLU A 363 -22.63 6.25 -11.12
CA GLU A 363 -23.17 7.29 -10.23
C GLU A 363 -22.19 7.57 -9.09
N ILE A 364 -21.59 6.53 -8.49
CA ILE A 364 -20.54 6.69 -7.49
C ILE A 364 -19.37 7.50 -8.06
N ALA A 365 -18.91 7.18 -9.29
CA ALA A 365 -17.83 7.91 -9.95
C ALA A 365 -18.13 9.40 -10.17
N LYS A 366 -19.40 9.78 -10.39
CA LYS A 366 -19.81 11.19 -10.48
C LYS A 366 -19.85 11.87 -9.11
N VAL A 367 -20.33 11.17 -8.10
CA VAL A 367 -20.49 11.75 -6.76
C VAL A 367 -19.16 12.03 -6.09
N VAL A 368 -18.12 11.21 -6.30
CA VAL A 368 -16.81 11.46 -5.71
C VAL A 368 -16.20 12.81 -6.08
N THR A 369 -16.51 13.35 -7.29
CA THR A 369 -16.05 14.68 -7.71
C THR A 369 -16.82 15.83 -7.06
N LYS A 370 -18.02 15.57 -6.56
CA LYS A 370 -18.82 16.57 -5.84
C LYS A 370 -18.40 16.68 -4.36
N VAL A 371 -17.99 15.57 -3.76
CA VAL A 371 -17.67 15.53 -2.33
C VAL A 371 -16.20 15.84 -2.02
N MET A 372 -15.31 15.84 -3.03
CA MET A 372 -13.90 16.15 -2.88
C MET A 372 -13.32 16.81 -4.14
N ASP A 373 -12.56 17.90 -3.95
CA ASP A 373 -11.72 18.49 -4.99
C ASP A 373 -10.52 17.56 -5.26
N LEU A 374 -10.48 16.99 -6.45
CA LEU A 374 -9.46 16.02 -6.87
C LEU A 374 -8.28 16.65 -7.63
N THR A 375 -8.18 17.98 -7.66
CA THR A 375 -6.95 18.64 -8.10
C THR A 375 -5.80 18.34 -7.13
N PRO A 376 -4.52 18.34 -7.56
CA PRO A 376 -3.39 18.08 -6.67
C PRO A 376 -3.39 18.99 -5.43
N ARG A 377 -3.75 20.27 -5.59
CA ARG A 377 -3.90 21.21 -4.49
C ARG A 377 -5.11 20.89 -3.60
N GLY A 378 -6.25 20.58 -4.19
CA GLY A 378 -7.47 20.19 -3.48
C GLY A 378 -7.22 18.98 -2.58
N ILE A 379 -6.57 17.95 -3.10
CA ILE A 379 -6.18 16.75 -2.34
C ILE A 379 -5.27 17.11 -1.16
N ARG A 380 -4.18 17.86 -1.40
CA ARG A 380 -3.24 18.26 -0.33
C ARG A 380 -3.91 19.02 0.79
N ASN A 381 -4.80 19.96 0.45
CA ASN A 381 -5.54 20.76 1.41
C ASN A 381 -6.54 19.90 2.19
N HIS A 382 -7.35 19.11 1.50
CA HIS A 382 -8.38 18.27 2.12
C HIS A 382 -7.78 17.26 3.10
N LEU A 383 -6.71 16.57 2.69
CA LEU A 383 -6.02 15.57 3.52
C LEU A 383 -4.91 16.16 4.40
N SER A 384 -4.67 17.48 4.36
CA SER A 384 -3.65 18.17 5.15
C SER A 384 -2.24 17.56 5.00
N LEU A 385 -1.81 17.31 3.76
CA LEU A 385 -0.59 16.56 3.45
C LEU A 385 0.70 17.38 3.57
N ASN A 386 0.66 18.72 3.63
CA ASN A 386 1.84 19.57 3.74
C ASN A 386 2.36 19.63 5.20
N ARG A 387 2.65 18.46 5.79
CA ARG A 387 3.12 18.27 7.17
C ARG A 387 4.17 17.18 7.23
N PRO A 388 5.09 17.17 8.22
CA PRO A 388 6.08 16.12 8.42
C PRO A 388 5.44 14.86 9.06
N ILE A 389 4.73 14.08 8.25
CA ILE A 389 3.93 12.92 8.68
C ILE A 389 4.36 11.61 8.00
N TYR A 390 5.38 11.64 7.16
CA TYR A 390 5.64 10.61 6.16
C TYR A 390 6.54 9.46 6.65
N GLN A 391 7.59 9.72 7.43
CA GLN A 391 8.49 8.69 7.92
C GLN A 391 7.75 7.52 8.61
N ARG A 392 6.72 7.83 9.40
CA ARG A 392 5.90 6.82 10.11
C ARG A 392 5.01 5.98 9.18
N THR A 393 4.79 6.44 7.95
CA THR A 393 3.94 5.73 6.97
C THR A 393 4.72 4.71 6.16
N ALA A 394 6.05 4.82 6.13
CA ALA A 394 6.92 4.05 5.26
C ALA A 394 7.05 2.55 5.61
N ALA A 395 6.45 2.08 6.71
CA ALA A 395 6.47 0.67 7.11
C ALA A 395 5.10 0.21 7.60
N TYR A 396 4.82 -1.09 7.43
CA TYR A 396 3.58 -1.75 7.87
C TYR A 396 2.32 -1.24 7.16
N GLY A 397 2.45 -0.82 5.89
CA GLY A 397 1.39 -0.32 5.02
C GLY A 397 1.07 1.16 5.19
N HIS A 398 0.82 1.84 4.07
CA HIS A 398 0.31 3.20 4.06
C HIS A 398 -1.20 3.25 4.33
N PHE A 399 -1.89 2.11 4.16
CA PHE A 399 -3.33 1.96 4.33
C PHE A 399 -3.66 0.98 5.46
N GLY A 400 -4.90 1.07 5.99
CA GLY A 400 -5.34 0.24 7.10
C GLY A 400 -4.74 0.67 8.44
N ARG A 401 -4.55 1.96 8.63
CA ARG A 401 -4.02 2.57 9.84
C ARG A 401 -5.09 3.45 10.51
N GLN A 402 -4.84 3.84 11.75
CA GLN A 402 -5.70 4.82 12.42
C GLN A 402 -5.18 6.24 12.17
N PRO A 403 -6.06 7.22 11.89
CA PRO A 403 -5.64 8.61 11.77
C PRO A 403 -5.02 9.13 13.06
N ASP A 404 -3.86 9.78 12.95
CA ASP A 404 -3.18 10.41 14.08
C ASP A 404 -3.73 11.81 14.36
N ILE A 405 -3.62 12.27 15.61
CA ILE A 405 -4.08 13.60 16.02
C ILE A 405 -3.30 14.74 15.34
N ASP A 406 -2.06 14.50 14.96
CA ASP A 406 -1.19 15.46 14.27
C ASP A 406 -1.32 15.44 12.74
N GLY A 407 -2.26 14.65 12.19
CA GLY A 407 -2.61 14.57 10.78
C GLY A 407 -2.00 13.39 10.02
N GLY A 408 -1.20 12.55 10.67
CA GLY A 408 -0.75 11.29 10.07
C GLY A 408 -1.94 10.41 9.70
N PHE A 409 -1.82 9.70 8.58
CA PHE A 409 -2.88 8.81 8.03
C PHE A 409 -4.26 9.51 7.88
N SER A 410 -4.29 10.80 7.57
CA SER A 410 -5.54 11.56 7.38
C SER A 410 -6.47 10.96 6.32
N TRP A 411 -5.92 10.25 5.34
CA TRP A 411 -6.65 9.51 4.30
C TRP A 411 -7.36 8.24 4.81
N GLU A 412 -7.23 7.91 6.07
CA GLU A 412 -7.96 6.82 6.71
C GLU A 412 -9.20 7.29 7.48
N LYS A 413 -9.51 8.60 7.49
CA LYS A 413 -10.75 9.14 8.07
C LYS A 413 -11.97 8.68 7.29
N THR A 414 -13.13 8.61 7.97
CA THR A 414 -14.42 8.23 7.39
C THR A 414 -15.45 9.36 7.56
N ASP A 415 -15.04 10.59 7.30
CA ASP A 415 -15.81 11.81 7.52
C ASP A 415 -16.59 12.31 6.29
N LEU A 416 -16.56 11.57 5.15
CA LEU A 416 -17.42 11.83 3.98
C LEU A 416 -18.73 11.03 3.98
N ILE A 417 -19.00 10.19 4.98
CA ILE A 417 -20.15 9.26 5.00
C ILE A 417 -21.46 10.01 4.75
N GLU A 418 -21.71 11.09 5.48
CA GLU A 418 -22.97 11.84 5.36
C GLU A 418 -23.06 12.60 4.03
N SER A 419 -21.95 13.18 3.54
CA SER A 419 -21.92 13.86 2.24
C SER A 419 -22.18 12.88 1.09
N LEU A 420 -21.59 11.69 1.13
CA LEU A 420 -21.82 10.64 0.13
C LEU A 420 -23.29 10.19 0.11
N LYS A 421 -23.92 9.99 1.28
CA LYS A 421 -25.33 9.59 1.38
C LYS A 421 -26.30 10.68 0.92
N GLN A 422 -25.92 11.95 1.01
CA GLN A 422 -26.77 13.07 0.56
C GLN A 422 -26.73 13.24 -0.96
N GLU A 423 -25.63 12.87 -1.61
CA GLU A 423 -25.43 13.05 -3.05
C GLU A 423 -25.85 11.83 -3.88
N LEU A 424 -26.04 10.67 -3.26
CA LEU A 424 -26.54 9.42 -3.84
C LEU A 424 -28.02 9.19 -3.49
#